data_b7893306c3508a7c6f66c87dc4b05a7e
#
_entry.id   b7893306c3508a7c6f66c87dc4b05a7e
#
_cell.length_a   1.000
_cell.length_b   1.000
_cell.length_c   1.000
_cell.angle_alpha   90.00
_cell.angle_beta   90.00
_cell.angle_gamma   90.00
#
_symmetry.space_group_name_H-M   'P 1'
#
loop_
_entity.id
_entity.type
_entity.pdbx_description
1 polymer ?
#
loop_
_entity_poly.entity_id
_entity_poly.type
_entity_poly.pdbx_seq_one_letter_code
_entity_poly.pdbx_strand_id
1 'polypeptide(L)'
;MGQQIIKSAKKDKNFKIVGLTENKKINKKIYGVKLDINTEQAFKKANLIIDFTVPKCTFQILKIASKLKKKVVIGTTGFTKKEEKLIQKFSKKIPILKAGNMSLGINLLMYLTEIASGSLGKKFLSKVLEIHKKNKKD
;
A
#
# COMPACT_ATOMS: atom_id res chain seq x y z
N MET A 1 -8.50 -2.17 -4.91
CA MET A 1 -7.10 -1.88 -5.31
C MET A 1 -6.33 -3.16 -5.67
N GLY A 2 -6.26 -4.19 -4.85
CA GLY A 2 -5.49 -5.42 -5.11
C GLY A 2 -5.68 -6.04 -6.50
N GLN A 3 -6.92 -6.16 -6.97
CA GLN A 3 -7.18 -6.70 -8.32
C GLN A 3 -6.56 -5.87 -9.45
N GLN A 4 -6.52 -4.53 -9.31
CA GLN A 4 -5.89 -3.66 -10.30
C GLN A 4 -4.36 -3.83 -10.31
N ILE A 5 -3.76 -3.98 -9.14
CA ILE A 5 -2.32 -4.26 -9.00
C ILE A 5 -1.97 -5.59 -9.67
N ILE A 6 -2.76 -6.64 -9.42
CA ILE A 6 -2.58 -7.95 -10.06
C ILE A 6 -2.67 -7.83 -11.58
N LYS A 7 -3.68 -7.10 -12.09
CA LYS A 7 -3.88 -6.87 -13.53
C LYS A 7 -2.69 -6.12 -14.16
N SER A 8 -2.16 -5.11 -13.47
CA SER A 8 -0.99 -4.35 -13.94
C SER A 8 0.27 -5.18 -13.90
N ALA A 9 0.55 -5.85 -12.78
CA ALA A 9 1.72 -6.70 -12.61
C ALA A 9 1.77 -7.86 -13.63
N LYS A 10 0.60 -8.38 -14.04
CA LYS A 10 0.56 -9.44 -15.08
C LYS A 10 0.93 -8.93 -16.47
N LYS A 11 0.73 -7.65 -16.75
CA LYS A 11 1.10 -7.04 -18.04
C LYS A 11 2.58 -6.67 -18.12
N ASP A 12 3.24 -6.54 -16.99
CA ASP A 12 4.65 -6.14 -16.91
C ASP A 12 5.54 -7.37 -16.73
N LYS A 13 6.41 -7.61 -17.73
CA LYS A 13 7.33 -8.76 -17.75
C LYS A 13 8.37 -8.76 -16.61
N ASN A 14 8.59 -7.61 -15.96
CA ASN A 14 9.50 -7.49 -14.82
C ASN A 14 8.92 -8.06 -13.52
N PHE A 15 7.61 -8.37 -13.49
CA PHE A 15 6.93 -8.87 -12.29
C PHE A 15 6.40 -10.30 -12.50
N LYS A 16 6.63 -11.14 -11.49
CA LYS A 16 6.03 -12.47 -11.38
C LYS A 16 5.19 -12.54 -10.11
N ILE A 17 3.89 -12.75 -10.26
CA ILE A 17 3.00 -12.94 -9.12
C ILE A 17 3.23 -14.34 -8.56
N VAL A 18 3.75 -14.42 -7.33
CA VAL A 18 4.12 -15.68 -6.66
C VAL A 18 3.21 -16.02 -5.48
N GLY A 19 2.41 -15.09 -5.02
CA GLY A 19 1.45 -15.27 -3.94
C GLY A 19 0.39 -14.17 -3.94
N LEU A 20 -0.81 -14.54 -3.51
CA LEU A 20 -1.95 -13.64 -3.31
C LEU A 20 -2.55 -13.98 -1.95
N THR A 21 -2.83 -12.96 -1.13
CA THR A 21 -3.39 -13.17 0.20
C THR A 21 -4.64 -12.33 0.42
N GLU A 22 -5.53 -12.87 1.27
CA GLU A 22 -6.75 -12.23 1.72
C GLU A 22 -6.94 -12.47 3.22
N ASN A 23 -7.80 -11.70 3.88
CA ASN A 23 -8.06 -11.84 5.31
C ASN A 23 -8.84 -13.11 5.68
N LYS A 24 -9.55 -13.69 4.72
CA LYS A 24 -10.28 -14.96 4.86
C LYS A 24 -9.75 -16.00 3.89
N LYS A 25 -9.73 -17.27 4.32
CA LYS A 25 -9.39 -18.36 3.43
C LYS A 25 -10.48 -18.54 2.39
N ILE A 26 -10.15 -18.33 1.13
CA ILE A 26 -11.06 -18.47 -0.01
C ILE A 26 -10.43 -19.49 -0.96
N ASN A 27 -11.18 -20.55 -1.29
CA ASN A 27 -10.70 -21.55 -2.26
C ASN A 27 -10.87 -21.03 -3.70
N LYS A 28 -10.03 -20.05 -4.07
CA LYS A 28 -10.05 -19.39 -5.38
C LYS A 28 -8.63 -19.27 -5.92
N LYS A 29 -8.49 -19.42 -7.22
CA LYS A 29 -7.27 -19.06 -7.95
C LYS A 29 -7.51 -17.79 -8.76
N ILE A 30 -6.54 -16.89 -8.80
CA ILE A 30 -6.55 -15.70 -9.65
C ILE A 30 -5.31 -15.78 -10.52
N TYR A 31 -5.49 -15.84 -11.83
CA TYR A 31 -4.40 -16.04 -12.80
C TYR A 31 -3.50 -17.25 -12.48
N GLY A 32 -4.10 -18.36 -12.04
CA GLY A 32 -3.37 -19.58 -11.70
C GLY A 32 -2.74 -19.59 -10.30
N VAL A 33 -2.68 -18.45 -9.61
CA VAL A 33 -2.12 -18.34 -8.26
C VAL A 33 -3.24 -18.55 -7.23
N LYS A 34 -3.04 -19.47 -6.29
CA LYS A 34 -3.99 -19.75 -5.21
C LYS A 34 -4.05 -18.55 -4.25
N LEU A 35 -5.25 -18.15 -3.90
CA LEU A 35 -5.49 -17.16 -2.86
C LEU A 35 -5.33 -17.82 -1.48
N ASP A 36 -4.50 -17.25 -0.63
CA ASP A 36 -4.17 -17.75 0.69
C ASP A 36 -4.43 -16.69 1.77
N ILE A 37 -4.14 -17.00 3.00
CA ILE A 37 -4.09 -16.03 4.11
C ILE A 37 -2.64 -15.56 4.33
N ASN A 38 -2.45 -14.51 5.12
CA ASN A 38 -1.12 -13.99 5.44
C ASN A 38 -0.34 -14.99 6.30
N THR A 39 0.52 -15.78 5.69
CA THR A 39 1.38 -16.79 6.33
C THR A 39 2.82 -16.66 5.84
N GLU A 40 3.76 -17.21 6.60
CA GLU A 40 5.17 -17.29 6.16
C GLU A 40 5.29 -18.07 4.84
N GLN A 41 4.52 -19.13 4.70
CA GLN A 41 4.52 -19.95 3.48
C GLN A 41 4.05 -19.15 2.25
N ALA A 42 3.02 -18.32 2.39
CA ALA A 42 2.52 -17.47 1.31
C ALA A 42 3.57 -16.44 0.84
N PHE A 43 4.38 -15.92 1.77
CA PHE A 43 5.37 -14.87 1.47
C PHE A 43 6.78 -15.40 1.19
N LYS A 44 7.06 -16.69 1.46
CA LYS A 44 8.40 -17.26 1.35
C LYS A 44 9.06 -17.04 -0.02
N LYS A 45 8.31 -17.21 -1.10
CA LYS A 45 8.80 -17.07 -2.48
C LYS A 45 8.81 -15.63 -2.99
N ALA A 46 8.20 -14.68 -2.27
CA ALA A 46 8.15 -13.28 -2.69
C ALA A 46 9.46 -12.55 -2.38
N ASN A 47 9.87 -11.65 -3.27
CA ASN A 47 10.96 -10.69 -3.03
C ASN A 47 10.40 -9.36 -2.50
N LEU A 48 9.18 -9.04 -2.90
CA LEU A 48 8.45 -7.82 -2.58
C LEU A 48 7.01 -8.18 -2.20
N ILE A 49 6.49 -7.56 -1.16
CA ILE A 49 5.09 -7.66 -0.74
C ILE A 49 4.45 -6.31 -0.99
N ILE A 50 3.27 -6.29 -1.62
CA ILE A 50 2.49 -5.07 -1.86
C ILE A 50 1.21 -5.18 -1.04
N ASP A 51 0.99 -4.22 -0.15
CA ASP A 51 -0.11 -4.19 0.81
C ASP A 51 -1.02 -2.98 0.58
N PHE A 52 -2.28 -3.24 0.26
CA PHE A 52 -3.39 -2.29 0.17
C PHE A 52 -4.60 -2.84 0.93
N THR A 53 -4.44 -3.04 2.23
CA THR A 53 -5.46 -3.67 3.08
C THR A 53 -5.97 -2.70 4.15
N VAL A 54 -5.88 -3.09 5.41
CA VAL A 54 -6.24 -2.29 6.58
C VAL A 54 -5.10 -2.35 7.61
N PRO A 55 -4.95 -1.36 8.53
CA PRO A 55 -3.83 -1.29 9.47
C PRO A 55 -3.55 -2.60 10.22
N LYS A 56 -4.58 -3.26 10.73
CA LYS A 56 -4.45 -4.55 11.43
C LYS A 56 -3.77 -5.63 10.55
N CYS A 57 -4.12 -5.68 9.27
CA CYS A 57 -3.55 -6.63 8.32
C CYS A 57 -2.11 -6.26 7.99
N THR A 58 -1.82 -4.97 7.78
CA THR A 58 -0.46 -4.46 7.54
C THR A 58 0.50 -4.92 8.64
N PHE A 59 0.12 -4.86 9.91
CA PHE A 59 1.01 -5.32 11.01
C PHE A 59 1.23 -6.82 11.03
N GLN A 60 0.26 -7.63 10.60
CA GLN A 60 0.48 -9.07 10.39
C GLN A 60 1.51 -9.30 9.30
N ILE A 61 1.37 -8.60 8.17
CA ILE A 61 2.30 -8.67 7.03
C ILE A 61 3.70 -8.23 7.46
N LEU A 62 3.84 -7.09 8.16
CA LEU A 62 5.13 -6.56 8.61
C LEU A 62 5.88 -7.51 9.55
N LYS A 63 5.17 -8.19 10.47
CA LYS A 63 5.77 -9.20 11.35
C LYS A 63 6.38 -10.34 10.53
N ILE A 64 5.64 -10.88 9.58
CA ILE A 64 6.09 -11.99 8.72
C ILE A 64 7.20 -11.51 7.78
N ALA A 65 7.02 -10.36 7.13
CA ALA A 65 8.00 -9.78 6.21
C ALA A 65 9.34 -9.50 6.92
N SER A 66 9.29 -8.98 8.15
CA SER A 66 10.49 -8.74 8.96
C SER A 66 11.25 -10.03 9.28
N LYS A 67 10.54 -11.10 9.64
CA LYS A 67 11.12 -12.42 9.88
C LYS A 67 11.76 -13.00 8.62
N LEU A 68 11.11 -12.87 7.48
CA LEU A 68 11.57 -13.38 6.19
C LEU A 68 12.50 -12.42 5.43
N LYS A 69 12.83 -11.25 6.00
CA LYS A 69 13.65 -10.18 5.37
C LYS A 69 13.11 -9.74 4.02
N LYS A 70 11.80 -9.60 3.87
CA LYS A 70 11.13 -9.19 2.62
C LYS A 70 10.92 -7.68 2.58
N LYS A 71 11.01 -7.10 1.37
CA LYS A 71 10.65 -5.70 1.10
C LYS A 71 9.14 -5.54 1.11
N VAL A 72 8.65 -4.37 1.56
CA VAL A 72 7.20 -4.11 1.64
C VAL A 72 6.86 -2.75 1.04
N VAL A 73 5.84 -2.70 0.18
CA VAL A 73 5.19 -1.47 -0.27
C VAL A 73 3.83 -1.39 0.41
N ILE A 74 3.59 -0.30 1.16
CA ILE A 74 2.36 -0.07 1.92
C ILE A 74 1.60 1.09 1.30
N GLY A 75 0.43 0.78 0.71
CA GLY A 75 -0.56 1.75 0.27
C GLY A 75 -1.81 1.76 1.15
N THR A 76 -1.79 1.03 2.26
CA THR A 76 -2.81 1.09 3.32
C THR A 76 -2.76 2.45 3.99
N THR A 77 -3.93 3.01 4.28
CA THR A 77 -4.15 4.30 4.95
C THR A 77 -4.83 4.12 6.30
N GLY A 78 -5.06 5.20 7.05
CA GLY A 78 -5.80 5.17 8.30
C GLY A 78 -5.00 4.71 9.52
N PHE A 79 -3.67 4.82 9.50
CA PHE A 79 -2.82 4.53 10.67
C PHE A 79 -2.89 5.64 11.70
N THR A 80 -2.96 5.26 12.97
CA THR A 80 -2.77 6.17 14.11
C THR A 80 -1.30 6.60 14.23
N LYS A 81 -1.03 7.69 14.96
CA LYS A 81 0.35 8.15 15.24
C LYS A 81 1.21 7.08 15.93
N LYS A 82 0.61 6.23 16.76
CA LYS A 82 1.31 5.10 17.41
C LYS A 82 1.69 4.02 16.39
N GLU A 83 0.79 3.71 15.49
CA GLU A 83 1.02 2.74 14.41
C GLU A 83 2.06 3.23 13.41
N GLU A 84 2.09 4.52 13.07
CA GLU A 84 3.15 5.12 12.24
C GLU A 84 4.54 4.92 12.88
N LYS A 85 4.67 5.20 14.18
CA LYS A 85 5.93 4.95 14.92
C LYS A 85 6.31 3.45 14.91
N LEU A 86 5.33 2.56 14.92
CA LEU A 86 5.60 1.12 14.84
C LEU A 86 6.09 0.71 13.44
N ILE A 87 5.52 1.27 12.36
CA ILE A 87 6.01 1.07 10.99
C ILE A 87 7.46 1.53 10.88
N GLN A 88 7.82 2.69 11.46
CA GLN A 88 9.20 3.18 11.50
C GLN A 88 10.16 2.22 12.24
N LYS A 89 9.70 1.49 13.28
CA LYS A 89 10.51 0.44 13.91
C LYS A 89 10.75 -0.76 12.97
N PHE A 90 9.77 -1.12 12.16
CA PHE A 90 9.93 -2.18 11.15
C PHE A 90 10.86 -1.75 10.01
N SER A 91 10.83 -0.47 9.59
CA SER A 91 11.69 0.02 8.51
C SER A 91 13.20 -0.01 8.85
N LYS A 92 13.55 -0.07 10.15
CA LYS A 92 14.92 -0.34 10.59
C LYS A 92 15.38 -1.79 10.35
N LYS A 93 14.43 -2.71 10.10
CA LYS A 93 14.71 -4.15 9.92
C LYS A 93 14.61 -4.61 8.48
N ILE A 94 13.72 -3.99 7.70
CA ILE A 94 13.42 -4.32 6.30
C ILE A 94 13.14 -3.05 5.50
N PRO A 95 13.41 -3.02 4.18
CA PRO A 95 13.03 -1.91 3.32
C PRO A 95 11.51 -1.79 3.25
N ILE A 96 11.00 -0.60 3.57
CA ILE A 96 9.56 -0.27 3.50
C ILE A 96 9.40 1.03 2.70
N LEU A 97 8.58 0.96 1.65
CA LEU A 97 8.03 2.13 0.96
C LEU A 97 6.59 2.31 1.41
N LYS A 98 6.27 3.43 2.05
CA LYS A 98 4.90 3.77 2.44
C LYS A 98 4.48 5.09 1.79
N ALA A 99 3.33 5.11 1.15
CA ALA A 99 2.74 6.33 0.61
C ALA A 99 1.22 6.30 0.82
N GLY A 100 0.66 7.41 1.30
CA GLY A 100 -0.79 7.57 1.46
C GLY A 100 -1.51 7.71 0.12
N ASN A 101 -0.79 8.18 -0.89
CA ASN A 101 -1.30 8.25 -2.27
C ASN A 101 -0.19 7.90 -3.26
N MET A 102 -0.49 6.99 -4.18
CA MET A 102 0.42 6.55 -5.25
C MET A 102 -0.10 6.94 -6.65
N SER A 103 -1.14 7.79 -6.72
CA SER A 103 -1.63 8.34 -7.97
C SER A 103 -0.70 9.43 -8.47
N LEU A 104 -0.21 9.30 -9.72
CA LEU A 104 0.62 10.32 -10.35
C LEU A 104 -0.11 11.66 -10.41
N GLY A 105 -1.39 11.67 -10.80
CA GLY A 105 -2.20 12.90 -10.90
C GLY A 105 -2.37 13.60 -9.56
N ILE A 106 -2.64 12.87 -8.48
CA ILE A 106 -2.76 13.47 -7.14
C ILE A 106 -1.42 14.01 -6.64
N ASN A 107 -0.33 13.28 -6.84
CA ASN A 107 1.00 13.77 -6.44
C ASN A 107 1.39 15.02 -7.24
N LEU A 108 1.07 15.08 -8.54
CA LEU A 108 1.28 16.28 -9.35
C LEU A 108 0.42 17.46 -8.84
N LEU A 109 -0.86 17.20 -8.54
CA LEU A 109 -1.76 18.22 -7.97
C LEU A 109 -1.25 18.77 -6.64
N MET A 110 -0.77 17.88 -5.75
CA MET A 110 -0.17 18.29 -4.47
C MET A 110 1.04 19.19 -4.70
N TYR A 111 1.93 18.82 -5.61
CA TYR A 111 3.13 19.61 -5.94
C TYR A 111 2.76 20.98 -6.52
N LEU A 112 1.82 21.05 -7.46
CA LEU A 112 1.35 22.31 -8.04
C LEU A 112 0.67 23.19 -6.98
N THR A 113 -0.10 22.60 -6.07
CA THR A 113 -0.76 23.32 -4.96
C THR A 113 0.28 23.90 -4.01
N GLU A 114 1.35 23.18 -3.70
CA GLU A 114 2.43 23.66 -2.86
C GLU A 114 3.13 24.89 -3.48
N ILE A 115 3.48 24.81 -4.77
CA ILE A 115 4.08 25.95 -5.50
C ILE A 115 3.14 27.15 -5.52
N ALA A 116 1.87 26.94 -5.87
CA ALA A 116 0.87 28.02 -5.95
C ALA A 116 0.67 28.68 -4.58
N SER A 117 0.48 27.89 -3.53
CA SER A 117 0.28 28.41 -2.16
C SER A 117 1.49 29.17 -1.64
N GLY A 118 2.70 28.67 -1.93
CA GLY A 118 3.95 29.35 -1.57
C GLY A 118 4.12 30.70 -2.27
N SER A 119 3.77 30.77 -3.55
CA SER A 119 3.87 31.99 -4.37
C SER A 119 2.83 33.04 -3.98
N LEU A 120 1.60 32.64 -3.66
CA LEU A 120 0.51 33.53 -3.28
C LEU A 120 0.63 34.06 -1.84
N GLY A 121 1.28 33.30 -0.98
CA GLY A 121 1.53 33.66 0.42
C GLY A 121 0.27 33.68 1.30
N LYS A 122 0.42 34.19 2.53
CA LYS A 122 -0.62 34.13 3.58
C LYS A 122 -1.87 34.99 3.33
N LYS A 123 -1.87 35.85 2.30
CA LYS A 123 -3.04 36.69 1.95
C LYS A 123 -4.16 35.89 1.27
N PHE A 124 -3.87 34.70 0.78
CA PHE A 124 -4.82 33.83 0.10
C PHE A 124 -5.21 32.65 0.97
N LEU A 125 -6.51 32.39 1.03
CA LEU A 125 -7.07 31.22 1.73
C LEU A 125 -7.21 30.06 0.75
N SER A 126 -6.49 28.98 0.97
CA SER A 126 -6.63 27.75 0.22
C SER A 126 -7.74 26.88 0.80
N LYS A 127 -8.66 26.41 -0.05
CA LYS A 127 -9.70 25.44 0.32
C LYS A 127 -9.56 24.20 -0.55
N VAL A 128 -9.67 23.03 0.04
CA VAL A 128 -9.67 21.74 -0.66
C VAL A 128 -11.07 21.16 -0.62
N LEU A 129 -11.64 20.85 -1.78
CA LEU A 129 -12.88 20.10 -1.93
C LEU A 129 -12.54 18.74 -2.52
N GLU A 130 -12.96 17.67 -1.84
CA GLU A 130 -12.72 16.29 -2.25
C GLU A 130 -14.06 15.56 -2.40
N ILE A 131 -14.27 14.92 -3.55
CA ILE A 131 -15.47 14.15 -3.85
C ILE A 131 -15.06 12.72 -4.19
N HIS A 132 -15.55 11.76 -3.41
CA HIS A 132 -15.27 10.34 -3.60
C HIS A 132 -16.51 9.54 -3.98
N LYS A 133 -16.29 8.39 -4.61
CA LYS A 133 -17.36 7.42 -4.85
C LYS A 133 -17.94 6.93 -3.53
N LYS A 134 -19.28 6.72 -3.49
CA LYS A 134 -20.06 6.29 -2.31
C LYS A 134 -19.50 5.07 -1.56
N ASN A 135 -18.72 4.21 -2.21
CA ASN A 135 -18.17 2.98 -1.64
C ASN A 135 -16.71 3.10 -1.16
N LYS A 136 -16.12 4.30 -1.11
CA LYS A 136 -14.80 4.49 -0.50
C LYS A 136 -14.94 4.31 1.03
N LYS A 137 -14.06 3.49 1.63
CA LYS A 137 -14.12 3.13 3.06
C LYS A 137 -13.17 3.93 3.95
N ASP A 138 -12.40 4.82 3.37
CA ASP A 138 -11.37 5.64 4.01
C ASP A 138 -11.46 7.09 3.57
#